data_ebf6c848bf4965e8e21129e243a42780
#
_entry.id   ebf6c848bf4965e8e21129e243a42780
#
_cell.length_a   1.000
_cell.length_b   1.000
_cell.length_c   1.000
_cell.angle_alpha   90.00
_cell.angle_beta   90.00
_cell.angle_gamma   90.00
#
_symmetry.space_group_name_H-M   'P 1'
#
loop_
_entity.id
_entity.type
_entity.pdbx_description
1 polymer ?
#
loop_
_entity_poly.entity_id
_entity_poly.type
_entity_poly.pdbx_seq_one_letter_code
_entity_poly.pdbx_strand_id
1 'polypeptide(L)'
;FDVPCHKRGRGNPELTAFLGEKCVGVDVNSMKPLDNLCHPVSVIKEAEDLAAEAFHAAHAFLMVGGTTSSVQSMILTVCKRGDEIILPRNVHKSVINALVLCGAIPVYVNPAIDARLGISLGMQREEVAKAIAKHPKAVAVLVNNPTYYGICSDLRAIVNMAHAAGMRCLVDEAHGTHFYFGNGLPVSAMAAGADMASVSMHKSGGSLTQSSFLLIGPNIHAGYVRQIINLMQTTSGSYLLMSSLDISRRHLALHGPEIFHKVVDMAAYARQEIN
;
A
#
# COMPACT_ATOMS: atom_id res chain seq x y z
N PHE A 1 -25.05 -7.48 25.43
CA PHE A 1 -24.53 -6.16 24.99
C PHE A 1 -23.65 -6.37 23.77
N ASP A 2 -24.28 -6.35 22.58
CA ASP A 2 -23.56 -6.52 21.32
C ASP A 2 -23.07 -5.18 20.77
N VAL A 3 -21.95 -5.19 20.12
CA VAL A 3 -21.41 -4.09 19.34
C VAL A 3 -21.46 -4.43 17.85
N PRO A 4 -21.65 -3.48 16.94
CA PRO A 4 -21.94 -2.05 17.15
C PRO A 4 -23.35 -1.80 17.70
N CYS A 5 -23.50 -0.67 18.44
CA CYS A 5 -24.74 -0.38 19.18
C CYS A 5 -25.94 -0.04 18.30
N HIS A 6 -25.75 0.24 17.01
CA HIS A 6 -26.84 0.42 16.04
C HIS A 6 -27.63 -0.87 15.74
N LYS A 7 -27.16 -2.05 16.19
CA LYS A 7 -27.89 -3.35 16.13
C LYS A 7 -28.45 -3.66 14.73
N ARG A 8 -27.61 -3.54 13.69
CA ARG A 8 -28.00 -3.64 12.28
C ARG A 8 -29.12 -2.63 11.92
N GLY A 9 -29.02 -1.42 12.44
CA GLY A 9 -29.91 -0.31 12.16
C GLY A 9 -31.06 -0.12 13.16
N ARG A 10 -31.43 -1.14 13.93
CA ARG A 10 -32.55 -1.04 14.89
C ARG A 10 -32.30 -0.05 16.02
N GLY A 11 -31.05 0.13 16.42
CA GLY A 11 -30.64 1.06 17.50
C GLY A 11 -30.44 2.50 17.01
N ASN A 12 -30.44 2.76 15.69
CA ASN A 12 -30.31 4.09 15.11
C ASN A 12 -31.05 4.15 13.76
N PRO A 13 -32.37 4.36 13.77
CA PRO A 13 -33.17 4.42 12.53
C PRO A 13 -32.77 5.54 11.56
N GLU A 14 -32.32 6.70 12.08
CA GLU A 14 -31.87 7.82 11.25
C GLU A 14 -30.61 7.45 10.46
N LEU A 15 -29.65 6.77 11.08
CA LEU A 15 -28.46 6.26 10.39
C LEU A 15 -28.85 5.25 9.30
N THR A 16 -29.82 4.38 9.60
CA THR A 16 -30.32 3.39 8.64
C THR A 16 -31.02 4.06 7.46
N ALA A 17 -31.82 5.08 7.70
CA ALA A 17 -32.47 5.85 6.64
C ALA A 17 -31.44 6.56 5.74
N PHE A 18 -30.33 7.05 6.31
CA PHE A 18 -29.27 7.72 5.56
C PHE A 18 -28.39 6.77 4.76
N LEU A 19 -27.92 5.66 5.35
CA LEU A 19 -26.96 4.73 4.71
C LEU A 19 -27.61 3.56 3.97
N GLY A 20 -28.86 3.26 4.27
CA GLY A 20 -29.58 2.08 3.80
C GLY A 20 -29.29 0.82 4.62
N GLU A 21 -30.28 -0.09 4.67
CA GLU A 21 -30.24 -1.31 5.50
C GLU A 21 -29.06 -2.22 5.15
N LYS A 22 -28.72 -2.36 3.87
CA LYS A 22 -27.62 -3.21 3.42
C LYS A 22 -26.27 -2.71 3.96
N CYS A 23 -26.03 -1.40 3.91
CA CYS A 23 -24.76 -0.81 4.38
C CYS A 23 -24.62 -0.99 5.89
N VAL A 24 -25.65 -0.64 6.67
CA VAL A 24 -25.65 -0.81 8.12
C VAL A 24 -25.63 -2.28 8.53
N GLY A 25 -26.23 -3.16 7.70
CA GLY A 25 -26.25 -4.61 7.94
C GLY A 25 -24.86 -5.29 7.81
N VAL A 26 -23.96 -4.71 7.03
CA VAL A 26 -22.58 -5.19 6.86
C VAL A 26 -21.66 -4.65 7.97
N ASP A 27 -22.02 -3.53 8.62
CA ASP A 27 -21.22 -2.99 9.71
C ASP A 27 -21.44 -3.82 11.00
N VAL A 28 -20.53 -4.76 11.19
CA VAL A 28 -20.52 -5.75 12.27
C VAL A 28 -19.16 -5.73 12.96
N ASN A 29 -19.04 -6.44 14.08
CA ASN A 29 -17.77 -6.58 14.79
C ASN A 29 -17.25 -8.01 14.69
N SER A 30 -16.00 -8.22 15.09
CA SER A 30 -15.35 -9.53 15.17
C SER A 30 -16.19 -10.52 15.98
N MET A 31 -16.52 -11.63 15.37
CA MET A 31 -17.18 -12.77 16.01
C MET A 31 -16.72 -14.05 15.34
N LYS A 32 -16.86 -15.19 16.00
CA LYS A 32 -16.33 -16.47 15.54
C LYS A 32 -16.58 -16.78 14.05
N PRO A 33 -17.77 -16.55 13.45
CA PRO A 33 -18.00 -16.81 12.04
C PRO A 33 -17.38 -15.78 11.08
N LEU A 34 -16.98 -14.61 11.58
CA LEU A 34 -16.50 -13.47 10.79
C LEU A 34 -15.01 -13.22 10.92
N ASP A 35 -14.31 -14.05 11.73
CA ASP A 35 -12.87 -13.93 11.96
C ASP A 35 -12.47 -12.69 12.79
N ASN A 36 -11.17 -12.44 12.91
CA ASN A 36 -10.60 -11.31 13.64
C ASN A 36 -9.42 -10.74 12.87
N LEU A 37 -9.50 -9.46 12.51
CA LEU A 37 -8.45 -8.78 11.74
C LEU A 37 -7.07 -8.80 12.42
N CYS A 38 -7.03 -8.77 13.77
CA CYS A 38 -5.76 -8.83 14.50
C CYS A 38 -5.11 -10.24 14.50
N HIS A 39 -5.89 -11.29 14.30
CA HIS A 39 -5.44 -12.67 14.25
C HIS A 39 -6.30 -13.49 13.28
N PRO A 40 -6.17 -13.25 11.97
CA PRO A 40 -7.01 -13.92 10.97
C PRO A 40 -6.70 -15.42 10.89
N VAL A 41 -7.76 -16.25 10.90
CA VAL A 41 -7.67 -17.71 10.83
C VAL A 41 -8.72 -18.34 9.89
N SER A 42 -9.67 -17.55 9.38
CA SER A 42 -10.76 -18.04 8.51
C SER A 42 -11.02 -17.05 7.36
N VAL A 43 -12.19 -16.44 7.26
CA VAL A 43 -12.59 -15.62 6.09
C VAL A 43 -11.70 -14.42 5.81
N ILE A 44 -11.16 -13.76 6.85
CA ILE A 44 -10.20 -12.65 6.64
C ILE A 44 -8.86 -13.21 6.16
N LYS A 45 -8.42 -14.34 6.71
CA LYS A 45 -7.19 -15.02 6.25
C LYS A 45 -7.31 -15.45 4.79
N GLU A 46 -8.44 -16.03 4.40
CA GLU A 46 -8.71 -16.40 3.01
C GLU A 46 -8.69 -15.19 2.07
N ALA A 47 -9.31 -14.07 2.47
CA ALA A 47 -9.26 -12.82 1.70
C ALA A 47 -7.83 -12.28 1.55
N GLU A 48 -7.01 -12.38 2.61
CA GLU A 48 -5.59 -12.00 2.56
C GLU A 48 -4.77 -12.93 1.63
N ASP A 49 -5.04 -14.24 1.64
CA ASP A 49 -4.37 -15.19 0.76
C ASP A 49 -4.73 -14.94 -0.72
N LEU A 50 -6.00 -14.71 -1.00
CA LEU A 50 -6.46 -14.33 -2.35
C LEU A 50 -5.90 -12.97 -2.81
N ALA A 51 -5.69 -12.04 -1.86
CA ALA A 51 -5.03 -10.79 -2.18
C ALA A 51 -3.54 -11.01 -2.48
N ALA A 52 -2.84 -11.85 -1.71
CA ALA A 52 -1.45 -12.19 -1.98
C ALA A 52 -1.27 -12.79 -3.38
N GLU A 53 -2.15 -13.70 -3.78
CA GLU A 53 -2.19 -14.27 -5.13
C GLU A 53 -2.39 -13.19 -6.19
N ALA A 54 -3.43 -12.36 -6.04
CA ALA A 54 -3.79 -11.33 -7.03
C ALA A 54 -2.70 -10.26 -7.22
N PHE A 55 -1.93 -9.97 -6.17
CA PHE A 55 -0.85 -9.00 -6.17
C PHE A 55 0.55 -9.64 -6.33
N HIS A 56 0.64 -10.94 -6.59
CA HIS A 56 1.91 -11.67 -6.70
C HIS A 56 2.86 -11.46 -5.51
N ALA A 57 2.30 -11.33 -4.31
CA ALA A 57 3.01 -11.16 -3.05
C ALA A 57 3.14 -12.51 -2.31
N ALA A 58 4.10 -12.65 -1.41
CA ALA A 58 4.17 -13.81 -0.52
C ALA A 58 3.05 -13.77 0.53
N HIS A 59 2.72 -12.58 1.04
CA HIS A 59 1.57 -12.33 1.90
C HIS A 59 1.00 -10.93 1.63
N ALA A 60 -0.31 -10.78 1.87
CA ALA A 60 -1.00 -9.49 1.87
C ALA A 60 -1.77 -9.32 3.19
N PHE A 61 -1.90 -8.08 3.63
CA PHE A 61 -2.61 -7.73 4.86
C PHE A 61 -3.67 -6.69 4.54
N LEU A 62 -4.91 -6.92 5.01
CA LEU A 62 -5.97 -5.93 4.91
C LEU A 62 -5.70 -4.77 5.87
N MET A 63 -5.69 -3.55 5.34
CA MET A 63 -5.43 -2.34 6.09
C MET A 63 -6.66 -1.42 6.06
N VAL A 64 -7.25 -1.18 7.23
CA VAL A 64 -8.42 -0.30 7.41
C VAL A 64 -8.04 1.08 7.96
N GLY A 65 -6.76 1.33 8.17
CA GLY A 65 -6.18 2.63 8.55
C GLY A 65 -5.57 3.40 7.35
N GLY A 66 -5.91 2.99 6.14
CA GLY A 66 -5.37 3.56 4.90
C GLY A 66 -3.91 3.17 4.65
N THR A 67 -3.38 3.64 3.54
CA THR A 67 -1.95 3.50 3.21
C THR A 67 -1.07 4.20 4.23
N THR A 68 -1.61 5.15 5.00
CA THR A 68 -0.88 5.76 6.12
C THR A 68 -0.43 4.72 7.12
N SER A 69 -1.34 3.88 7.66
CA SER A 69 -0.96 2.81 8.60
C SER A 69 -0.14 1.72 7.93
N SER A 70 -0.37 1.44 6.65
CA SER A 70 0.40 0.48 5.86
C SER A 70 1.87 0.92 5.73
N VAL A 71 2.14 2.17 5.29
CA VAL A 71 3.49 2.73 5.17
C VAL A 71 4.19 2.80 6.53
N GLN A 72 3.48 3.21 7.57
CA GLN A 72 4.03 3.24 8.92
C GLN A 72 4.42 1.82 9.39
N SER A 73 3.55 0.84 9.22
CA SER A 73 3.85 -0.55 9.55
C SER A 73 5.04 -1.10 8.77
N MET A 74 5.15 -0.78 7.49
CA MET A 74 6.25 -1.16 6.62
C MET A 74 7.60 -0.64 7.16
N ILE A 75 7.69 0.65 7.50
CA ILE A 75 8.90 1.27 8.02
C ILE A 75 9.24 0.73 9.42
N LEU A 76 8.23 0.61 10.32
CA LEU A 76 8.45 0.08 11.68
C LEU A 76 8.86 -1.40 11.68
N THR A 77 8.52 -2.15 10.63
CA THR A 77 8.97 -3.55 10.46
C THR A 77 10.48 -3.63 10.22
N VAL A 78 11.05 -2.67 9.51
CA VAL A 78 12.44 -2.74 9.03
C VAL A 78 13.38 -1.85 9.86
N CYS A 79 12.91 -0.69 10.31
CA CYS A 79 13.73 0.31 10.97
C CYS A 79 13.54 0.35 12.49
N LYS A 80 14.63 0.56 13.20
CA LYS A 80 14.71 0.80 14.64
C LYS A 80 15.33 2.17 14.91
N ARG A 81 15.31 2.59 16.18
CA ARG A 81 15.95 3.85 16.60
C ARG A 81 17.44 3.86 16.22
N GLY A 82 17.84 4.91 15.49
CA GLY A 82 19.20 5.12 15.03
C GLY A 82 19.57 4.45 13.71
N ASP A 83 18.70 3.57 13.16
CA ASP A 83 18.92 3.02 11.83
C ASP A 83 18.79 4.11 10.76
N GLU A 84 19.64 4.07 9.73
CA GLU A 84 19.54 4.93 8.57
C GLU A 84 18.60 4.31 7.53
N ILE A 85 17.75 5.15 6.92
CA ILE A 85 16.89 4.77 5.78
C ILE A 85 17.06 5.79 4.66
N ILE A 86 17.37 5.29 3.44
CA ILE A 86 17.50 6.11 2.25
C ILE A 86 16.10 6.31 1.66
N LEU A 87 15.71 7.56 1.39
CA LEU A 87 14.37 7.88 0.89
C LEU A 87 14.36 9.20 0.08
N PRO A 88 13.40 9.39 -0.84
CA PRO A 88 13.30 10.64 -1.58
C PRO A 88 12.74 11.74 -0.68
N ARG A 89 13.09 13.00 -1.00
CA ARG A 89 12.60 14.14 -0.22
C ARG A 89 11.10 14.42 -0.41
N ASN A 90 10.51 13.96 -1.49
CA ASN A 90 9.08 14.13 -1.83
C ASN A 90 8.19 12.97 -1.33
N VAL A 91 8.52 12.37 -0.19
CA VAL A 91 7.70 11.32 0.44
C VAL A 91 6.39 11.85 0.99
N HIS A 92 5.40 10.97 1.12
CA HIS A 92 4.16 11.28 1.81
C HIS A 92 4.41 11.49 3.32
N LYS A 93 3.58 12.34 3.95
CA LYS A 93 3.65 12.66 5.40
C LYS A 93 3.68 11.41 6.30
N SER A 94 3.04 10.31 5.91
CA SER A 94 3.05 9.05 6.67
C SER A 94 4.47 8.49 6.87
N VAL A 95 5.36 8.67 5.91
CA VAL A 95 6.77 8.27 6.03
C VAL A 95 7.46 9.07 7.12
N ILE A 96 7.30 10.39 7.11
CA ILE A 96 7.90 11.27 8.16
C ILE A 96 7.36 10.89 9.54
N ASN A 97 6.05 10.66 9.65
CA ASN A 97 5.44 10.22 10.92
C ASN A 97 6.02 8.88 11.39
N ALA A 98 6.26 7.93 10.48
CA ALA A 98 6.90 6.67 10.83
C ALA A 98 8.32 6.85 11.37
N LEU A 99 9.12 7.74 10.75
CA LEU A 99 10.47 8.06 11.24
C LEU A 99 10.44 8.65 12.65
N VAL A 100 9.46 9.53 12.94
CA VAL A 100 9.27 10.06 14.30
C VAL A 100 8.94 8.95 15.29
N LEU A 101 8.07 8.00 14.90
CA LEU A 101 7.65 6.89 15.76
C LEU A 101 8.79 5.92 16.07
N CYS A 102 9.60 5.53 15.07
CA CYS A 102 10.67 4.56 15.27
C CYS A 102 12.02 5.20 15.65
N GLY A 103 12.19 6.50 15.40
CA GLY A 103 13.47 7.20 15.63
C GLY A 103 14.56 6.85 14.62
N ALA A 104 14.18 6.41 13.40
CA ALA A 104 15.12 6.18 12.31
C ALA A 104 15.62 7.52 11.71
N ILE A 105 16.80 7.48 11.13
CA ILE A 105 17.51 8.64 10.59
C ILE A 105 17.32 8.67 9.07
N PRO A 106 16.67 9.71 8.50
CA PRO A 106 16.48 9.80 7.06
C PRO A 106 17.77 10.22 6.34
N VAL A 107 18.12 9.48 5.31
CA VAL A 107 19.13 9.84 4.30
C VAL A 107 18.38 10.26 3.04
N TYR A 108 18.30 11.56 2.80
CA TYR A 108 17.50 12.09 1.71
C TYR A 108 18.22 12.03 0.36
N VAL A 109 17.53 11.47 -0.63
CA VAL A 109 17.86 11.59 -2.06
C VAL A 109 16.96 12.66 -2.65
N ASN A 110 17.54 13.67 -3.30
CA ASN A 110 16.76 14.68 -3.98
C ASN A 110 16.24 14.10 -5.31
N PRO A 111 14.93 14.12 -5.56
CA PRO A 111 14.40 13.77 -6.87
C PRO A 111 14.81 14.83 -7.90
N ALA A 112 14.92 14.44 -9.16
CA ALA A 112 15.00 15.42 -10.23
C ALA A 112 13.72 16.27 -10.28
N ILE A 113 13.82 17.48 -10.79
CA ILE A 113 12.69 18.40 -10.95
C ILE A 113 12.56 18.72 -12.43
N ASP A 114 11.34 18.59 -12.97
CA ASP A 114 11.04 19.11 -14.30
C ASP A 114 11.07 20.64 -14.24
N ALA A 115 12.01 21.25 -14.96
CA ALA A 115 12.22 22.70 -14.90
C ALA A 115 11.05 23.52 -15.48
N ARG A 116 10.27 22.92 -16.40
CA ARG A 116 9.13 23.58 -17.05
C ARG A 116 7.87 23.54 -16.18
N LEU A 117 7.62 22.40 -15.55
CA LEU A 117 6.41 22.15 -14.76
C LEU A 117 6.60 22.38 -13.26
N GLY A 118 7.85 22.44 -12.78
CA GLY A 118 8.17 22.59 -11.36
C GLY A 118 7.79 21.36 -10.51
N ILE A 119 7.60 20.18 -11.13
CA ILE A 119 7.19 18.96 -10.44
C ILE A 119 8.38 18.06 -10.14
N SER A 120 8.28 17.34 -9.02
CA SER A 120 9.27 16.31 -8.67
C SER A 120 9.09 15.08 -9.54
N LEU A 121 10.19 14.61 -10.11
CA LEU A 121 10.29 13.36 -10.85
C LEU A 121 10.58 12.17 -9.88
N GLY A 122 10.72 10.96 -10.42
CA GLY A 122 11.14 9.78 -9.65
C GLY A 122 12.58 9.88 -9.13
N MET A 123 12.96 8.93 -8.28
CA MET A 123 14.34 8.80 -7.81
C MET A 123 15.26 8.41 -8.97
N GLN A 124 16.35 9.15 -9.15
CA GLN A 124 17.38 8.80 -10.13
C GLN A 124 18.26 7.69 -9.55
N ARG A 125 18.46 6.61 -10.31
CA ARG A 125 19.25 5.45 -9.86
C ARG A 125 20.68 5.82 -9.48
N GLU A 126 21.29 6.79 -10.18
CA GLU A 126 22.65 7.28 -9.92
C GLU A 126 22.75 7.95 -8.54
N GLU A 127 21.73 8.71 -8.16
CA GLU A 127 21.66 9.36 -6.85
C GLU A 127 21.40 8.35 -5.73
N VAL A 128 20.59 7.31 -5.99
CA VAL A 128 20.39 6.19 -5.06
C VAL A 128 21.70 5.43 -4.87
N ALA A 129 22.44 5.12 -5.94
CA ALA A 129 23.73 4.45 -5.86
C ALA A 129 24.75 5.26 -5.04
N LYS A 130 24.82 6.58 -5.24
CA LYS A 130 25.67 7.48 -4.42
C LYS A 130 25.29 7.46 -2.94
N ALA A 131 23.97 7.48 -2.65
CA ALA A 131 23.48 7.43 -1.28
C ALA A 131 23.83 6.11 -0.59
N ILE A 132 23.64 4.97 -1.28
CA ILE A 132 24.02 3.63 -0.79
C ILE A 132 25.52 3.57 -0.51
N ALA A 133 26.37 4.03 -1.42
CA ALA A 133 27.82 4.03 -1.25
C ALA A 133 28.28 4.90 -0.07
N LYS A 134 27.61 6.03 0.16
CA LYS A 134 27.92 6.97 1.26
C LYS A 134 27.36 6.49 2.62
N HIS A 135 26.28 5.72 2.61
CA HIS A 135 25.58 5.22 3.79
C HIS A 135 25.45 3.69 3.78
N PRO A 136 26.57 2.94 3.81
CA PRO A 136 26.57 1.48 3.67
C PRO A 136 25.94 0.76 4.87
N LYS A 137 25.62 1.47 5.95
CA LYS A 137 24.94 0.95 7.15
C LYS A 137 23.42 1.17 7.11
N ALA A 138 22.89 1.84 6.09
CA ALA A 138 21.45 2.02 5.94
C ALA A 138 20.77 0.65 5.84
N VAL A 139 19.62 0.51 6.51
CA VAL A 139 18.90 -0.78 6.56
C VAL A 139 17.92 -0.95 5.42
N ALA A 140 17.48 0.17 4.82
CA ALA A 140 16.49 0.15 3.74
C ALA A 140 16.62 1.32 2.78
N VAL A 141 16.10 1.11 1.57
CA VAL A 141 15.77 2.14 0.58
C VAL A 141 14.25 2.19 0.45
N LEU A 142 13.64 3.35 0.65
CA LEU A 142 12.22 3.57 0.40
C LEU A 142 12.05 4.34 -0.91
N VAL A 143 11.16 3.86 -1.76
CA VAL A 143 10.83 4.46 -3.06
C VAL A 143 9.35 4.86 -3.08
N ASN A 144 9.03 6.08 -3.51
CA ASN A 144 7.68 6.50 -3.83
C ASN A 144 7.44 6.24 -5.32
N ASN A 145 6.69 5.20 -5.68
CA ASN A 145 6.53 4.74 -7.08
C ASN A 145 5.13 4.19 -7.36
N PRO A 146 4.32 4.85 -8.21
CA PRO A 146 4.63 6.12 -8.88
C PRO A 146 4.58 7.32 -7.93
N THR A 147 5.15 8.45 -8.34
CA THR A 147 4.94 9.72 -7.64
C THR A 147 3.49 10.19 -7.76
N TYR A 148 3.11 11.24 -7.03
CA TYR A 148 1.78 11.86 -7.14
C TYR A 148 1.43 12.28 -8.58
N TYR A 149 2.44 12.63 -9.38
CA TYR A 149 2.28 13.04 -10.79
C TYR A 149 2.34 11.87 -11.79
N GLY A 150 2.34 10.63 -11.31
CA GLY A 150 2.37 9.43 -12.16
C GLY A 150 3.76 9.08 -12.72
N ILE A 151 4.82 9.69 -12.22
CA ILE A 151 6.19 9.42 -12.67
C ILE A 151 6.74 8.20 -11.95
N CYS A 152 7.25 7.23 -12.71
CA CYS A 152 7.90 6.03 -12.18
C CYS A 152 9.42 6.16 -12.21
N SER A 153 10.06 5.61 -11.19
CA SER A 153 11.51 5.40 -11.12
C SER A 153 11.89 4.10 -11.84
N ASP A 154 13.19 3.90 -12.15
CA ASP A 154 13.71 2.59 -12.53
C ASP A 154 13.73 1.66 -11.30
N LEU A 155 12.52 1.19 -10.93
CA LEU A 155 12.29 0.49 -9.68
C LEU A 155 13.11 -0.80 -9.59
N ARG A 156 13.19 -1.56 -10.69
CA ARG A 156 13.94 -2.82 -10.72
C ARG A 156 15.43 -2.61 -10.47
N ALA A 157 16.01 -1.57 -11.06
CA ALA A 157 17.42 -1.24 -10.82
C ALA A 157 17.63 -0.81 -9.35
N ILE A 158 16.73 -0.02 -8.78
CA ILE A 158 16.82 0.42 -7.38
C ILE A 158 16.70 -0.78 -6.42
N VAL A 159 15.75 -1.69 -6.64
CA VAL A 159 15.61 -2.93 -5.85
C VAL A 159 16.91 -3.74 -5.88
N ASN A 160 17.46 -3.97 -7.07
CA ASN A 160 18.70 -4.74 -7.23
C ASN A 160 19.89 -4.08 -6.51
N MET A 161 20.02 -2.76 -6.59
CA MET A 161 21.08 -2.02 -5.89
C MET A 161 20.93 -2.10 -4.36
N ALA A 162 19.69 -1.96 -3.85
CA ALA A 162 19.41 -2.10 -2.43
C ALA A 162 19.76 -3.51 -1.92
N HIS A 163 19.33 -4.55 -2.61
CA HIS A 163 19.61 -5.94 -2.25
C HIS A 163 21.10 -6.27 -2.35
N ALA A 164 21.81 -5.79 -3.38
CA ALA A 164 23.26 -5.98 -3.50
C ALA A 164 24.04 -5.35 -2.33
N ALA A 165 23.48 -4.29 -1.71
CA ALA A 165 24.03 -3.65 -0.52
C ALA A 165 23.52 -4.24 0.80
N GLY A 166 22.73 -5.32 0.77
CA GLY A 166 22.13 -5.94 1.96
C GLY A 166 20.98 -5.15 2.60
N MET A 167 20.47 -4.14 1.90
CA MET A 167 19.36 -3.29 2.34
C MET A 167 18.01 -3.84 1.87
N ARG A 168 16.93 -3.56 2.62
CA ARG A 168 15.56 -3.83 2.18
C ARG A 168 15.07 -2.74 1.23
N CYS A 169 14.23 -3.12 0.26
CA CYS A 169 13.55 -2.16 -0.61
C CYS A 169 12.07 -2.08 -0.25
N LEU A 170 11.63 -0.90 0.18
CA LEU A 170 10.26 -0.57 0.57
C LEU A 170 9.65 0.35 -0.48
N VAL A 171 8.40 0.09 -0.89
CA VAL A 171 7.76 0.90 -1.94
C VAL A 171 6.43 1.47 -1.44
N ASP A 172 6.35 2.79 -1.39
CA ASP A 172 5.06 3.47 -1.31
C ASP A 172 4.44 3.49 -2.71
N GLU A 173 3.59 2.51 -2.98
CA GLU A 173 2.90 2.30 -4.26
C GLU A 173 1.42 2.71 -4.18
N ALA A 174 1.13 3.73 -3.35
CA ALA A 174 -0.23 4.18 -3.10
C ALA A 174 -0.98 4.59 -4.38
N HIS A 175 -0.30 5.03 -5.41
CA HIS A 175 -0.87 5.39 -6.71
C HIS A 175 -0.69 4.32 -7.78
N GLY A 176 -0.13 3.15 -7.47
CA GLY A 176 0.26 2.10 -8.41
C GLY A 176 -0.56 0.81 -8.35
N THR A 177 -1.70 0.76 -7.65
CA THR A 177 -2.53 -0.46 -7.54
C THR A 177 -2.83 -1.10 -8.89
N HIS A 178 -3.06 -0.32 -9.91
CA HIS A 178 -3.39 -0.79 -11.27
C HIS A 178 -2.22 -1.49 -11.98
N PHE A 179 -0.95 -1.31 -11.55
CA PHE A 179 0.21 -1.95 -12.16
C PHE A 179 0.15 -3.49 -12.07
N TYR A 180 -0.60 -4.02 -11.12
CA TYR A 180 -0.76 -5.47 -10.93
C TYR A 180 -1.77 -6.11 -11.88
N PHE A 181 -2.66 -5.31 -12.50
CA PHE A 181 -3.84 -5.82 -13.20
C PHE A 181 -3.93 -5.40 -14.67
N GLY A 182 -3.01 -4.61 -15.18
CA GLY A 182 -3.03 -4.13 -16.57
C GLY A 182 -1.80 -4.56 -17.37
N ASN A 183 -1.98 -4.75 -18.66
CA ASN A 183 -0.89 -4.99 -19.61
C ASN A 183 -0.30 -3.66 -20.09
N GLY A 184 1.01 -3.62 -20.34
CA GLY A 184 1.70 -2.42 -20.85
C GLY A 184 1.85 -1.30 -19.81
N LEU A 185 1.55 -1.55 -18.54
CA LEU A 185 1.76 -0.65 -17.42
C LEU A 185 3.17 -0.77 -16.84
N PRO A 186 3.64 0.21 -16.06
CA PRO A 186 4.92 0.11 -15.35
C PRO A 186 4.99 -1.13 -14.45
N VAL A 187 6.23 -1.59 -14.17
CA VAL A 187 6.45 -2.74 -13.28
C VAL A 187 5.95 -2.43 -11.86
N SER A 188 5.16 -3.34 -11.29
CA SER A 188 4.71 -3.24 -9.90
C SER A 188 5.84 -3.55 -8.92
N ALA A 189 5.70 -3.12 -7.67
CA ALA A 189 6.70 -3.32 -6.63
C ALA A 189 7.03 -4.81 -6.41
N MET A 190 6.02 -5.67 -6.30
CA MET A 190 6.25 -7.11 -6.10
C MET A 190 6.91 -7.75 -7.33
N ALA A 191 6.50 -7.39 -8.55
CA ALA A 191 7.13 -7.88 -9.78
C ALA A 191 8.57 -7.34 -9.97
N ALA A 192 8.90 -6.19 -9.39
CA ALA A 192 10.27 -5.67 -9.33
C ALA A 192 11.14 -6.38 -8.29
N GLY A 193 10.55 -7.16 -7.38
CA GLY A 193 11.24 -7.87 -6.30
C GLY A 193 11.40 -7.06 -5.01
N ALA A 194 10.60 -6.00 -4.81
CA ALA A 194 10.61 -5.24 -3.56
C ALA A 194 10.27 -6.13 -2.35
N ASP A 195 10.85 -5.81 -1.17
CA ASP A 195 10.59 -6.56 0.04
C ASP A 195 9.20 -6.27 0.61
N MET A 196 8.74 -5.02 0.54
CA MET A 196 7.40 -4.61 0.98
C MET A 196 6.84 -3.51 0.08
N ALA A 197 5.52 -3.51 -0.10
CA ALA A 197 4.81 -2.46 -0.82
C ALA A 197 3.49 -2.10 -0.15
N SER A 198 3.11 -0.83 -0.24
CA SER A 198 1.86 -0.31 0.29
C SER A 198 0.99 0.22 -0.84
N VAL A 199 -0.20 -0.38 -1.07
CA VAL A 199 -1.09 -0.02 -2.18
C VAL A 199 -2.42 0.54 -1.68
N SER A 200 -2.85 1.69 -2.24
CA SER A 200 -4.15 2.30 -1.91
C SER A 200 -5.23 1.79 -2.86
N MET A 201 -5.98 0.79 -2.43
CA MET A 201 -7.09 0.26 -3.23
C MET A 201 -8.17 1.32 -3.51
N HIS A 202 -8.39 2.25 -2.60
CA HIS A 202 -9.38 3.32 -2.77
C HIS A 202 -9.00 4.39 -3.82
N LYS A 203 -7.73 4.45 -4.28
CA LYS A 203 -7.30 5.43 -5.29
C LYS A 203 -7.53 4.93 -6.72
N SER A 204 -7.04 3.74 -7.04
CA SER A 204 -7.14 3.17 -8.39
C SER A 204 -7.65 1.72 -8.42
N GLY A 205 -8.07 1.17 -7.31
CA GLY A 205 -8.57 -0.19 -7.19
C GLY A 205 -10.08 -0.32 -7.02
N GLY A 206 -10.81 0.79 -6.80
CA GLY A 206 -12.28 0.81 -6.73
C GLY A 206 -12.89 0.46 -5.37
N SER A 207 -12.10 0.37 -4.30
CA SER A 207 -12.62 0.14 -2.94
C SER A 207 -13.00 1.43 -2.22
N LEU A 208 -13.64 1.31 -1.06
CA LEU A 208 -14.03 2.45 -0.23
C LEU A 208 -12.80 3.18 0.34
N THR A 209 -12.94 4.48 0.55
CA THR A 209 -11.89 5.33 1.14
C THR A 209 -11.33 4.71 2.41
N GLN A 210 -10.02 4.87 2.66
CA GLN A 210 -9.29 4.34 3.80
C GLN A 210 -8.91 2.85 3.69
N SER A 211 -9.35 2.16 2.67
CA SER A 211 -8.97 0.75 2.44
C SER A 211 -7.67 0.64 1.64
N SER A 212 -6.75 -0.20 2.08
CA SER A 212 -5.47 -0.46 1.44
C SER A 212 -4.96 -1.87 1.72
N PHE A 213 -3.91 -2.30 1.02
CA PHE A 213 -3.15 -3.50 1.35
C PHE A 213 -1.70 -3.16 1.70
N LEU A 214 -1.14 -3.90 2.65
CA LEU A 214 0.29 -4.04 2.82
C LEU A 214 0.70 -5.38 2.21
N LEU A 215 1.60 -5.34 1.25
CA LEU A 215 2.13 -6.51 0.54
C LEU A 215 3.56 -6.78 1.00
N ILE A 216 3.93 -8.05 1.16
CA ILE A 216 5.30 -8.42 1.50
C ILE A 216 5.82 -9.54 0.60
N GLY A 217 7.12 -9.45 0.32
CA GLY A 217 7.89 -10.48 -0.37
C GLY A 217 8.29 -11.66 0.55
N PRO A 218 8.90 -12.71 -0.01
CA PRO A 218 9.19 -13.95 0.74
C PRO A 218 10.25 -13.79 1.84
N ASN A 219 11.05 -12.74 1.80
CA ASN A 219 12.14 -12.52 2.74
C ASN A 219 11.72 -11.71 4.00
N ILE A 220 10.44 -11.41 4.14
CA ILE A 220 9.87 -10.68 5.29
C ILE A 220 9.02 -11.64 6.12
N HIS A 221 9.23 -11.64 7.44
CA HIS A 221 8.52 -12.53 8.35
C HIS A 221 7.09 -12.03 8.63
N ALA A 222 6.08 -12.67 8.02
CA ALA A 222 4.68 -12.27 8.08
C ALA A 222 4.13 -12.13 9.51
N GLY A 223 4.51 -13.02 10.43
CA GLY A 223 4.06 -12.96 11.83
C GLY A 223 4.57 -11.71 12.55
N TYR A 224 5.79 -11.27 12.27
CA TYR A 224 6.33 -10.01 12.82
C TYR A 224 5.61 -8.79 12.24
N VAL A 225 5.38 -8.78 10.92
CA VAL A 225 4.58 -7.71 10.27
C VAL A 225 3.19 -7.61 10.89
N ARG A 226 2.52 -8.74 11.15
CA ARG A 226 1.21 -8.77 11.83
C ARG A 226 1.27 -8.13 13.21
N GLN A 227 2.32 -8.38 14.00
CA GLN A 227 2.49 -7.75 15.30
C GLN A 227 2.61 -6.22 15.17
N ILE A 228 3.40 -5.74 14.22
CA ILE A 228 3.53 -4.30 13.96
C ILE A 228 2.20 -3.69 13.48
N ILE A 229 1.50 -4.36 12.56
CA ILE A 229 0.17 -3.91 12.11
C ILE A 229 -0.79 -3.76 13.29
N ASN A 230 -0.80 -4.72 14.22
CA ASN A 230 -1.67 -4.69 15.40
C ASN A 230 -1.35 -3.55 16.37
N LEU A 231 -0.16 -2.96 16.31
CA LEU A 231 0.18 -1.73 17.03
C LEU A 231 -0.31 -0.46 16.29
N MET A 232 -0.49 -0.54 14.98
CA MET A 232 -0.71 0.62 14.10
C MET A 232 -2.15 0.78 13.63
N GLN A 233 -2.98 -0.25 13.76
CA GLN A 233 -4.38 -0.16 13.34
C GLN A 233 -5.35 -0.60 14.45
N THR A 234 -6.62 -0.28 14.25
CA THR A 234 -7.70 -0.59 15.18
C THR A 234 -7.87 -2.09 15.42
N THR A 235 -8.27 -2.48 16.62
CA THR A 235 -8.70 -3.84 16.95
C THR A 235 -10.13 -4.14 16.47
N SER A 236 -10.91 -3.09 16.12
CA SER A 236 -12.30 -3.17 15.65
C SER A 236 -12.36 -2.84 14.16
N GLY A 237 -11.76 -3.68 13.31
CA GLY A 237 -11.72 -3.46 11.87
C GLY A 237 -13.11 -3.35 11.25
N SER A 238 -13.32 -2.32 10.40
CA SER A 238 -14.57 -2.13 9.67
C SER A 238 -14.79 -3.23 8.63
N TYR A 239 -15.83 -4.04 8.82
CA TYR A 239 -16.19 -5.08 7.84
C TYR A 239 -16.67 -4.48 6.52
N LEU A 240 -17.23 -3.28 6.54
CA LEU A 240 -17.59 -2.55 5.32
C LEU A 240 -16.34 -2.25 4.48
N LEU A 241 -15.25 -1.79 5.11
CA LEU A 241 -13.98 -1.53 4.42
C LEU A 241 -13.31 -2.84 3.96
N MET A 242 -13.24 -3.85 4.81
CA MET A 242 -12.65 -5.15 4.46
C MET A 242 -13.39 -5.83 3.32
N SER A 243 -14.73 -5.83 3.35
CA SER A 243 -15.55 -6.37 2.26
C SER A 243 -15.34 -5.60 0.96
N SER A 244 -15.22 -4.27 1.03
CA SER A 244 -14.94 -3.46 -0.16
C SER A 244 -13.56 -3.78 -0.76
N LEU A 245 -12.56 -4.07 0.08
CA LEU A 245 -11.23 -4.50 -0.37
C LEU A 245 -11.29 -5.82 -1.14
N ASP A 246 -11.93 -6.82 -0.55
CA ASP A 246 -11.99 -8.15 -1.18
C ASP A 246 -12.84 -8.16 -2.45
N ILE A 247 -13.98 -7.47 -2.47
CA ILE A 247 -14.81 -7.30 -3.67
C ILE A 247 -14.02 -6.61 -4.78
N SER A 248 -13.30 -5.54 -4.47
CA SER A 248 -12.49 -4.80 -5.45
C SER A 248 -11.30 -5.62 -5.94
N ARG A 249 -10.60 -6.33 -5.04
CA ARG A 249 -9.54 -7.28 -5.40
C ARG A 249 -10.05 -8.33 -6.38
N ARG A 250 -11.20 -8.96 -6.07
CA ARG A 250 -11.82 -9.96 -6.94
C ARG A 250 -12.18 -9.37 -8.30
N HIS A 251 -12.78 -8.18 -8.33
CA HIS A 251 -13.17 -7.51 -9.57
C HIS A 251 -11.94 -7.25 -10.46
N LEU A 252 -10.85 -6.73 -9.89
CA LEU A 252 -9.61 -6.48 -10.63
C LEU A 252 -8.91 -7.78 -11.06
N ALA A 253 -8.91 -8.81 -10.24
CA ALA A 253 -8.33 -10.10 -10.61
C ALA A 253 -9.04 -10.74 -11.82
N LEU A 254 -10.35 -10.56 -11.93
CA LEU A 254 -11.16 -11.14 -13.02
C LEU A 254 -11.23 -10.24 -14.27
N HIS A 255 -11.23 -8.93 -14.12
CA HIS A 255 -11.53 -7.97 -15.20
C HIS A 255 -10.45 -6.90 -15.40
N GLY A 256 -9.39 -6.89 -14.59
CA GLY A 256 -8.35 -5.86 -14.62
C GLY A 256 -7.72 -5.63 -15.99
N PRO A 257 -7.30 -6.69 -16.73
CA PRO A 257 -6.72 -6.50 -18.06
C PRO A 257 -7.66 -5.76 -19.04
N GLU A 258 -8.96 -6.07 -19.04
CA GLU A 258 -9.94 -5.38 -19.89
C GLU A 258 -10.16 -3.93 -19.45
N ILE A 259 -10.32 -3.70 -18.15
CA ILE A 259 -10.53 -2.37 -17.57
C ILE A 259 -9.36 -1.46 -17.91
N PHE A 260 -8.14 -1.89 -17.61
CA PHE A 260 -6.95 -1.05 -17.77
C PHE A 260 -6.50 -0.92 -19.23
N HIS A 261 -6.84 -1.84 -20.12
CA HIS A 261 -6.67 -1.63 -21.56
C HIS A 261 -7.46 -0.40 -22.03
N LYS A 262 -8.75 -0.32 -21.69
CA LYS A 262 -9.58 0.86 -22.01
C LYS A 262 -9.03 2.15 -21.41
N VAL A 263 -8.54 2.11 -20.17
CA VAL A 263 -7.95 3.30 -19.50
C VAL A 263 -6.67 3.75 -20.21
N VAL A 264 -5.81 2.82 -20.62
CA VAL A 264 -4.58 3.12 -21.36
C VAL A 264 -4.90 3.77 -22.72
N ASP A 265 -5.87 3.22 -23.46
CA ASP A 265 -6.31 3.77 -24.75
C ASP A 265 -6.86 5.19 -24.58
N MET A 266 -7.74 5.40 -23.59
CA MET A 266 -8.27 6.73 -23.28
C MET A 266 -7.16 7.71 -22.89
N ALA A 267 -6.17 7.30 -22.12
CA ALA A 267 -5.04 8.14 -21.75
C ALA A 267 -4.14 8.46 -22.96
N ALA A 268 -3.95 7.50 -23.86
CA ALA A 268 -3.21 7.72 -25.10
C ALA A 268 -3.94 8.73 -26.01
N TYR A 269 -5.23 8.57 -26.19
CA TYR A 269 -6.08 9.49 -26.94
C TYR A 269 -6.02 10.91 -26.36
N ALA A 270 -6.21 11.06 -25.04
CA ALA A 270 -6.14 12.37 -24.38
C ALA A 270 -4.78 13.06 -24.59
N ARG A 271 -3.66 12.32 -24.56
CA ARG A 271 -2.33 12.90 -24.84
C ARG A 271 -2.19 13.37 -26.28
N GLN A 272 -2.78 12.68 -27.25
CA GLN A 272 -2.77 13.10 -28.66
C GLN A 272 -3.59 14.37 -28.88
N GLU A 273 -4.72 14.54 -28.18
CA GLU A 273 -5.56 15.72 -28.29
C GLU A 273 -4.97 16.97 -27.61
N ILE A 274 -4.13 16.78 -26.57
CA ILE A 274 -3.54 17.89 -25.79
C ILE A 274 -2.22 18.36 -26.41
N ASN A 275 -1.48 17.51 -27.10
CA ASN A 275 -0.19 17.82 -27.72
C ASN A 275 -0.36 18.32 -29.18
#